data_0daeb47a41815de31257002f3ef7b77f
#
_entry.id   0daeb47a41815de31257002f3ef7b77f
#
_cell.length_a   1.000
_cell.length_b   1.000
_cell.length_c   1.000
_cell.angle_alpha   90.00
_cell.angle_beta   90.00
_cell.angle_gamma   90.00
#
_symmetry.space_group_name_H-M   'P 1'
#
loop_
_entity.id
_entity.type
_entity.pdbx_description
1 polymer ?
#
loop_
_entity_poly.entity_id
_entity_poly.type
_entity_poly.pdbx_seq_one_letter_code
_entity_poly.pdbx_strand_id
1 'polypeptide(L)'
;INNPSSLAKLKTTNYLIGTFYKTTGISNSVSTDKINTANINYIAIGIPLKKFGFGFGVLPYSSMGFNLQTTDDYNSANSISSRLFGADGNINRAFLSVGVPFLKYFSLGATANYNFGKFNYEKFDLMEGVNYGVFSNSSSEISGFTYHFSSNLSIPLKNDLTLNLVYSFYPEGDLNSFNIESLYTSNTSSITLESLGDFVDVDLNSRGLENTKLPVPKKSIYSLGLEKKNSWFVGLQYESKLSSSFENVFLNIKNVDYRDSNSFSIGGYIIPDSSSFVSYWKRIKYRFGIKNEKKSIIVNNLPINQFSLNLGLGL
;
A
#
# COMPACT_ATOMS: atom_id res chain seq x y z
N ILE A 1 3.20 13.70 -4.58
CA ILE A 1 2.06 13.18 -3.81
C ILE A 1 2.52 12.80 -2.39
N ASN A 2 3.67 12.15 -2.22
CA ASN A 2 4.18 11.74 -0.91
C ASN A 2 4.84 12.87 -0.08
N ASN A 3 4.94 14.06 -0.62
CA ASN A 3 5.50 15.22 0.06
C ASN A 3 4.68 16.47 -0.31
N PRO A 4 3.60 16.79 0.43
CA PRO A 4 2.77 17.96 0.14
C PRO A 4 3.50 19.29 0.25
N SER A 5 4.54 19.41 1.08
CA SER A 5 5.33 20.63 1.17
C SER A 5 6.06 20.98 -0.14
N SER A 6 6.29 19.99 -1.02
CA SER A 6 6.89 20.22 -2.34
C SER A 6 5.97 20.97 -3.30
N LEU A 7 4.65 20.96 -3.08
CA LEU A 7 3.68 21.72 -3.87
C LEU A 7 3.94 23.24 -3.80
N ALA A 8 4.53 23.72 -2.70
CA ALA A 8 4.94 25.11 -2.55
C ALA A 8 5.92 25.57 -3.64
N LYS A 9 6.61 24.65 -4.30
CA LYS A 9 7.61 24.93 -5.34
C LYS A 9 7.09 24.70 -6.77
N LEU A 10 5.83 24.33 -6.93
CA LEU A 10 5.21 24.19 -8.25
C LEU A 10 5.27 25.51 -9.03
N LYS A 11 5.66 25.44 -10.29
CA LYS A 11 5.73 26.58 -11.22
C LYS A 11 4.69 26.49 -12.33
N THR A 12 4.28 25.28 -12.67
CA THR A 12 3.33 24.98 -13.75
C THR A 12 2.29 24.00 -13.26
N THR A 13 1.10 24.01 -13.86
CA THR A 13 0.11 22.98 -13.65
C THR A 13 0.63 21.65 -14.20
N ASN A 14 0.55 20.61 -13.40
CA ASN A 14 1.01 19.28 -13.76
C ASN A 14 -0.16 18.29 -13.72
N TYR A 15 -0.34 17.54 -14.79
CA TYR A 15 -1.25 16.40 -14.90
C TYR A 15 -0.41 15.13 -14.84
N LEU A 16 -0.74 14.24 -13.94
CA LEU A 16 0.03 13.03 -13.68
C LEU A 16 -0.85 11.81 -13.77
N ILE A 17 -0.49 10.87 -14.61
CA ILE A 17 -1.11 9.54 -14.70
C ILE A 17 0.01 8.52 -14.58
N GLY A 18 -0.15 7.55 -13.72
CA GLY A 18 0.77 6.43 -13.57
C GLY A 18 0.05 5.11 -13.71
N THR A 19 0.65 4.17 -14.40
CA THR A 19 0.20 2.78 -14.50
C THR A 19 1.34 1.87 -14.07
N PHE A 20 1.01 0.65 -13.67
CA PHE A 20 2.02 -0.37 -13.39
C PHE A 20 1.59 -1.72 -13.96
N TYR A 21 2.59 -2.51 -14.28
CA TYR A 21 2.48 -3.93 -14.52
C TYR A 21 3.43 -4.65 -13.56
N LYS A 22 2.93 -5.63 -12.83
CA LYS A 22 3.69 -6.35 -11.82
C LYS A 22 3.56 -7.85 -12.04
N THR A 23 4.69 -8.54 -12.10
CA THR A 23 4.77 -9.99 -12.01
C THR A 23 5.27 -10.38 -10.63
N THR A 24 4.52 -11.18 -9.91
CA THR A 24 4.92 -11.73 -8.60
C THR A 24 5.16 -13.22 -8.77
N GLY A 25 6.39 -13.65 -8.54
CA GLY A 25 6.74 -15.07 -8.45
C GLY A 25 6.64 -15.52 -6.99
N ILE A 26 5.96 -16.62 -6.76
CA ILE A 26 5.85 -17.28 -5.45
C ILE A 26 6.44 -18.69 -5.64
N SER A 27 7.43 -19.05 -4.84
CA SER A 27 8.00 -20.39 -4.89
C SER A 27 8.19 -20.96 -3.49
N ASN A 28 7.96 -22.23 -3.36
CA ASN A 28 8.32 -23.04 -2.21
C ASN A 28 9.19 -24.23 -2.67
N SER A 29 9.46 -25.17 -1.79
CA SER A 29 10.28 -26.35 -2.11
C SER A 29 9.63 -27.33 -3.13
N VAL A 30 8.33 -27.18 -3.41
CA VAL A 30 7.54 -28.13 -4.20
C VAL A 30 7.04 -27.49 -5.51
N SER A 31 6.64 -26.22 -5.49
CA SER A 31 5.99 -25.56 -6.61
C SER A 31 6.41 -24.10 -6.78
N THR A 32 6.25 -23.59 -7.99
CA THR A 32 6.44 -22.16 -8.32
C THR A 32 5.23 -21.68 -9.10
N ASP A 33 4.68 -20.55 -8.69
CA ASP A 33 3.56 -19.89 -9.37
C ASP A 33 3.90 -18.44 -9.70
N LYS A 34 3.18 -17.85 -10.68
CA LYS A 34 3.36 -16.47 -11.12
C LYS A 34 2.02 -15.75 -11.24
N ILE A 35 1.89 -14.63 -10.57
CA ILE A 35 0.71 -13.79 -10.62
C ILE A 35 1.07 -12.48 -11.33
N ASN A 36 0.28 -12.11 -12.35
CA ASN A 36 0.43 -10.86 -13.09
C ASN A 36 -0.70 -9.90 -12.70
N THR A 37 -0.32 -8.66 -12.39
CA THR A 37 -1.27 -7.61 -12.03
C THR A 37 -0.95 -6.33 -12.81
N ALA A 38 -1.95 -5.73 -13.44
CA ALA A 38 -1.85 -4.42 -14.08
C ALA A 38 -2.94 -3.51 -13.54
N ASN A 39 -2.59 -2.27 -13.21
CA ASN A 39 -3.58 -1.30 -12.70
C ASN A 39 -3.09 0.14 -12.89
N ILE A 40 -4.02 1.09 -12.71
CA ILE A 40 -3.69 2.51 -12.57
C ILE A 40 -3.08 2.72 -11.19
N ASN A 41 -1.89 3.33 -11.15
CA ASN A 41 -1.19 3.61 -9.89
C ASN A 41 -1.61 4.95 -9.26
N TYR A 42 -1.90 5.96 -10.08
CA TYR A 42 -2.43 7.25 -9.63
C TYR A 42 -2.93 8.10 -10.80
N ILE A 43 -3.87 8.97 -10.48
CA ILE A 43 -4.26 10.11 -11.31
C ILE A 43 -4.22 11.31 -10.39
N ALA A 44 -3.45 12.34 -10.77
CA ALA A 44 -3.27 13.52 -9.93
C ALA A 44 -3.08 14.81 -10.74
N ILE A 45 -3.51 15.91 -10.16
CA ILE A 45 -3.32 17.24 -10.72
C ILE A 45 -2.67 18.12 -9.65
N GLY A 46 -1.63 18.85 -10.05
CA GLY A 46 -0.97 19.84 -9.21
C GLY A 46 -1.08 21.22 -9.85
N ILE A 47 -1.55 22.20 -9.10
CA ILE A 47 -1.83 23.58 -9.56
C ILE A 47 -1.01 24.56 -8.73
N PRO A 48 -0.13 25.36 -9.35
CA PRO A 48 0.53 26.45 -8.66
C PRO A 48 -0.43 27.64 -8.51
N LEU A 49 -0.50 28.18 -7.30
CA LEU A 49 -1.18 29.42 -7.00
C LEU A 49 -0.15 30.47 -6.52
N LYS A 50 -0.49 31.75 -6.54
CA LYS A 50 0.47 32.82 -6.25
C LYS A 50 1.22 32.68 -4.91
N LYS A 51 0.56 32.12 -3.88
CA LYS A 51 1.09 32.00 -2.51
C LYS A 51 1.23 30.56 -2.01
N PHE A 52 0.68 29.58 -2.72
CA PHE A 52 0.71 28.16 -2.33
C PHE A 52 0.52 27.27 -3.55
N GLY A 53 0.86 26.00 -3.41
CA GLY A 53 0.54 24.98 -4.40
C GLY A 53 -0.56 24.07 -3.88
N PHE A 54 -1.42 23.66 -4.79
CA PHE A 54 -2.56 22.79 -4.52
C PHE A 54 -2.45 21.52 -5.33
N GLY A 55 -2.91 20.41 -4.79
CA GLY A 55 -2.90 19.14 -5.49
C GLY A 55 -4.07 18.26 -5.06
N PHE A 56 -4.63 17.52 -6.00
CA PHE A 56 -5.69 16.55 -5.73
C PHE A 56 -5.58 15.38 -6.70
N GLY A 57 -6.21 14.27 -6.34
CA GLY A 57 -6.19 13.08 -7.17
C GLY A 57 -6.70 11.85 -6.46
N VAL A 58 -6.59 10.72 -7.15
CA VAL A 58 -6.97 9.42 -6.66
C VAL A 58 -5.84 8.42 -6.89
N LEU A 59 -5.62 7.55 -5.92
CA LEU A 59 -4.66 6.45 -6.01
C LEU A 59 -5.14 5.23 -5.22
N PRO A 60 -4.76 4.02 -5.61
CA PRO A 60 -4.98 2.85 -4.80
C PRO A 60 -4.15 2.96 -3.50
N TYR A 61 -4.78 2.65 -2.38
CA TYR A 61 -4.14 2.66 -1.06
C TYR A 61 -3.70 1.27 -0.63
N SER A 62 -4.58 0.29 -0.82
CA SER A 62 -4.31 -1.11 -0.54
C SER A 62 -5.08 -1.97 -1.54
N SER A 63 -4.51 -3.08 -1.94
CA SER A 63 -5.18 -4.07 -2.79
C SER A 63 -4.82 -5.47 -2.30
N MET A 64 -5.77 -6.35 -2.42
CA MET A 64 -5.64 -7.76 -2.10
C MET A 64 -6.23 -8.59 -3.23
N GLY A 65 -5.57 -9.69 -3.58
CA GLY A 65 -6.06 -10.64 -4.58
C GLY A 65 -5.24 -11.91 -4.50
N PHE A 66 -5.83 -12.96 -3.93
CA PHE A 66 -5.23 -14.29 -3.90
C PHE A 66 -6.31 -15.36 -3.83
N ASN A 67 -5.95 -16.55 -4.28
CA ASN A 67 -6.73 -17.77 -4.12
C ASN A 67 -5.76 -18.89 -3.75
N LEU A 68 -5.94 -19.50 -2.58
CA LEU A 68 -5.06 -20.50 -2.01
C LEU A 68 -5.87 -21.76 -1.72
N GLN A 69 -5.34 -22.88 -2.14
CA GLN A 69 -5.86 -24.20 -1.79
C GLN A 69 -4.83 -24.95 -0.93
N THR A 70 -5.28 -25.48 0.20
CA THR A 70 -4.48 -26.35 1.04
C THR A 70 -5.18 -27.70 1.14
N THR A 71 -4.42 -28.78 1.05
CA THR A 71 -4.86 -30.14 1.37
C THR A 71 -4.08 -30.59 2.59
N ASP A 72 -4.76 -30.85 3.69
CA ASP A 72 -4.11 -31.36 4.90
C ASP A 72 -3.84 -32.86 4.75
N ASP A 73 -2.63 -33.31 5.05
CA ASP A 73 -2.27 -34.69 5.10
C ASP A 73 -2.99 -35.45 6.24
N TYR A 74 -3.51 -36.53 5.90
CA TYR A 74 -4.39 -37.48 6.51
C TYR A 74 -3.82 -38.19 7.73
N ASN A 75 -4.12 -37.78 8.96
CA ASN A 75 -3.82 -38.68 10.11
C ASN A 75 -4.68 -38.44 11.39
N SER A 76 -5.82 -37.77 11.33
CA SER A 76 -6.72 -37.74 12.48
C SER A 76 -8.21 -37.75 12.08
N ALA A 77 -9.05 -38.41 12.87
CA ALA A 77 -10.46 -38.68 12.63
C ALA A 77 -11.37 -37.45 12.45
N ASN A 78 -10.82 -36.23 12.44
CA ASN A 78 -11.51 -34.95 12.21
C ASN A 78 -10.71 -34.03 11.23
N SER A 79 -9.92 -34.59 10.31
CA SER A 79 -9.12 -33.80 9.39
C SER A 79 -9.99 -33.18 8.30
N ILE A 80 -9.83 -31.89 8.09
CA ILE A 80 -10.38 -31.17 6.95
C ILE A 80 -9.61 -31.63 5.72
N SER A 81 -10.28 -32.24 4.75
CA SER A 81 -9.63 -32.82 3.57
C SER A 81 -9.20 -31.77 2.53
N SER A 82 -9.83 -30.61 2.52
CA SER A 82 -9.44 -29.48 1.64
C SER A 82 -9.96 -28.14 2.18
N ARG A 83 -9.11 -27.12 2.07
CA ARG A 83 -9.49 -25.71 2.35
C ARG A 83 -9.18 -24.84 1.16
N LEU A 84 -10.11 -23.99 0.80
CA LEU A 84 -9.93 -22.91 -0.16
C LEU A 84 -10.03 -21.58 0.59
N PHE A 85 -9.06 -20.69 0.34
CA PHE A 85 -9.08 -19.34 0.85
C PHE A 85 -8.94 -18.38 -0.33
N GLY A 86 -9.92 -17.52 -0.50
CA GLY A 86 -9.89 -16.43 -1.46
C GLY A 86 -9.98 -15.09 -0.78
N ALA A 87 -9.34 -14.10 -1.32
CA ALA A 87 -9.60 -12.72 -0.95
C ALA A 87 -9.35 -11.81 -2.14
N ASP A 88 -10.25 -10.86 -2.34
CA ASP A 88 -10.13 -9.84 -3.36
C ASP A 88 -10.63 -8.49 -2.85
N GLY A 89 -10.26 -7.45 -3.59
CA GLY A 89 -10.73 -6.11 -3.34
C GLY A 89 -9.62 -5.07 -3.24
N ASN A 90 -10.06 -3.83 -3.07
CA ASN A 90 -9.15 -2.71 -2.94
C ASN A 90 -9.72 -1.59 -2.07
N ILE A 91 -8.82 -0.81 -1.50
CA ILE A 91 -9.12 0.48 -0.90
C ILE A 91 -8.45 1.53 -1.77
N ASN A 92 -9.23 2.50 -2.23
CA ASN A 92 -8.76 3.67 -2.95
C ASN A 92 -8.66 4.87 -2.01
N ARG A 93 -7.88 5.84 -2.40
CA ARG A 93 -7.67 7.07 -1.68
C ARG A 93 -7.85 8.26 -2.61
N ALA A 94 -8.85 9.08 -2.32
CA ALA A 94 -8.93 10.43 -2.86
C ALA A 94 -8.17 11.38 -1.92
N PHE A 95 -7.34 12.26 -2.45
CA PHE A 95 -6.55 13.18 -1.64
C PHE A 95 -6.69 14.62 -2.08
N LEU A 96 -6.53 15.50 -1.11
CA LEU A 96 -6.47 16.94 -1.26
C LEU A 96 -5.24 17.45 -0.52
N SER A 97 -4.35 18.14 -1.21
CA SER A 97 -3.05 18.56 -0.68
C SER A 97 -2.84 20.04 -0.89
N VAL A 98 -2.21 20.67 0.08
CA VAL A 98 -1.74 22.06 -0.01
C VAL A 98 -0.29 22.15 0.45
N GLY A 99 0.51 22.94 -0.25
CA GLY A 99 1.89 23.24 0.11
C GLY A 99 2.13 24.74 0.11
N VAL A 100 2.68 25.26 1.19
CA VAL A 100 2.88 26.69 1.43
C VAL A 100 4.36 27.00 1.67
N PRO A 101 4.98 27.95 0.97
CA PRO A 101 6.27 28.49 1.36
C PRO A 101 6.10 29.29 2.65
N PHE A 102 6.76 28.88 3.72
CA PHE A 102 6.67 29.56 5.02
C PHE A 102 7.82 30.55 5.22
N LEU A 103 9.04 30.16 4.83
CA LEU A 103 10.24 30.99 4.83
C LEU A 103 10.98 30.84 3.51
N LYS A 104 12.01 31.64 3.28
CA LYS A 104 12.81 31.62 2.03
C LYS A 104 13.23 30.21 1.57
N TYR A 105 13.58 29.35 2.51
CA TYR A 105 14.08 27.99 2.25
C TYR A 105 13.22 26.90 2.87
N PHE A 106 12.15 27.25 3.56
CA PHE A 106 11.31 26.33 4.33
C PHE A 106 9.87 26.35 3.82
N SER A 107 9.31 25.19 3.60
CA SER A 107 7.93 25.00 3.19
C SER A 107 7.22 23.94 4.04
N LEU A 108 5.93 24.14 4.23
CA LEU A 108 5.03 23.25 4.93
C LEU A 108 3.98 22.71 3.96
N GLY A 109 3.45 21.54 4.27
CA GLY A 109 2.37 20.96 3.49
C GLY A 109 1.49 20.05 4.32
N ALA A 110 0.23 19.98 3.92
CA ALA A 110 -0.76 19.12 4.51
C ALA A 110 -1.59 18.43 3.43
N THR A 111 -2.03 17.21 3.71
CA THR A 111 -2.93 16.43 2.87
C THR A 111 -4.04 15.86 3.73
N ALA A 112 -5.27 16.00 3.27
CA ALA A 112 -6.42 15.22 3.73
C ALA A 112 -6.69 14.09 2.72
N ASN A 113 -6.83 12.88 3.21
CA ASN A 113 -7.12 11.71 2.40
C ASN A 113 -8.47 11.14 2.82
N TYR A 114 -9.33 10.86 1.87
CA TYR A 114 -10.51 10.04 2.06
C TYR A 114 -10.24 8.65 1.49
N ASN A 115 -10.24 7.64 2.34
CA ASN A 115 -10.03 6.25 1.96
C ASN A 115 -11.38 5.57 1.85
N PHE A 116 -11.59 4.77 0.80
CA PHE A 116 -12.85 4.07 0.55
C PHE A 116 -12.63 2.82 -0.29
N GLY A 117 -13.38 1.77 -0.02
CA GLY A 117 -13.30 0.54 -0.78
C GLY A 117 -13.87 -0.65 -0.03
N LYS A 118 -13.69 -1.83 -0.61
CA LYS A 118 -14.23 -3.08 -0.09
C LYS A 118 -13.22 -4.20 -0.24
N PHE A 119 -13.14 -5.06 0.76
CA PHE A 119 -12.51 -6.36 0.68
C PHE A 119 -13.55 -7.46 0.83
N ASN A 120 -13.42 -8.50 0.03
CA ASN A 120 -14.17 -9.74 0.12
C ASN A 120 -13.23 -10.85 0.54
N TYR A 121 -13.72 -11.77 1.35
CA TYR A 121 -12.99 -12.93 1.85
C TYR A 121 -13.86 -14.15 1.67
N GLU A 122 -13.30 -15.18 1.09
CA GLU A 122 -13.96 -16.45 0.83
C GLU A 122 -13.18 -17.56 1.53
N LYS A 123 -13.90 -18.42 2.22
CA LYS A 123 -13.33 -19.59 2.87
C LYS A 123 -14.25 -20.76 2.62
N PHE A 124 -13.68 -21.86 2.15
CA PHE A 124 -14.38 -23.13 1.99
C PHE A 124 -13.66 -24.19 2.78
N ASP A 125 -14.37 -24.85 3.69
CA ASP A 125 -13.89 -25.97 4.49
C ASP A 125 -14.64 -27.22 4.08
N LEU A 126 -13.91 -28.22 3.56
CA LEU A 126 -14.42 -29.55 3.22
C LEU A 126 -13.84 -30.58 4.16
N MET A 127 -14.71 -31.29 4.90
CA MET A 127 -14.31 -32.39 5.76
C MET A 127 -14.48 -33.73 5.02
N GLU A 128 -13.57 -34.65 5.24
CA GLU A 128 -13.71 -35.97 4.68
C GLU A 128 -14.87 -36.76 5.32
N GLY A 129 -15.57 -37.54 4.50
CA GLY A 129 -16.73 -38.33 4.92
C GLY A 129 -18.00 -37.49 5.12
N VAL A 130 -17.98 -36.18 4.83
CA VAL A 130 -19.14 -35.30 4.84
C VAL A 130 -19.50 -34.90 3.41
N ASN A 131 -20.79 -35.06 3.05
CA ASN A 131 -21.26 -34.74 1.70
C ASN A 131 -21.43 -33.22 1.44
N TYR A 132 -21.34 -32.40 2.46
CA TYR A 132 -21.52 -30.96 2.36
C TYR A 132 -20.33 -30.23 3.00
N GLY A 133 -19.75 -29.30 2.25
CA GLY A 133 -18.78 -28.34 2.77
C GLY A 133 -19.46 -27.05 3.23
N VAL A 134 -18.77 -26.30 4.07
CA VAL A 134 -19.22 -24.96 4.52
C VAL A 134 -18.40 -23.91 3.76
N PHE A 135 -19.12 -23.02 3.09
CA PHE A 135 -18.58 -21.84 2.42
C PHE A 135 -18.91 -20.60 3.25
N SER A 136 -17.90 -19.86 3.66
CA SER A 136 -18.05 -18.56 4.33
C SER A 136 -17.65 -17.45 3.37
N ASN A 137 -18.55 -16.50 3.16
CA ASN A 137 -18.29 -15.29 2.40
C ASN A 137 -18.41 -14.09 3.35
N SER A 138 -17.31 -13.37 3.51
CA SER A 138 -17.25 -12.20 4.38
C SER A 138 -16.84 -10.99 3.57
N SER A 139 -17.37 -9.82 3.91
CA SER A 139 -16.95 -8.57 3.29
C SER A 139 -16.78 -7.46 4.30
N SER A 140 -15.82 -6.58 4.04
CA SER A 140 -15.54 -5.38 4.83
C SER A 140 -15.57 -4.16 3.93
N GLU A 141 -16.55 -3.29 4.11
CA GLU A 141 -16.60 -1.98 3.46
C GLU A 141 -15.88 -0.95 4.33
N ILE A 142 -14.80 -0.38 3.81
CA ILE A 142 -13.88 0.47 4.57
C ILE A 142 -13.99 1.90 4.08
N SER A 143 -14.15 2.84 5.03
CA SER A 143 -14.19 4.27 4.72
C SER A 143 -13.62 5.12 5.86
N GLY A 144 -13.06 6.30 5.51
CA GLY A 144 -12.62 7.23 6.53
C GLY A 144 -11.51 8.17 6.09
N PHE A 145 -11.22 9.14 6.96
CA PHE A 145 -10.21 10.16 6.70
C PHE A 145 -8.89 9.82 7.38
N THR A 146 -7.80 10.13 6.67
CA THR A 146 -6.45 10.12 7.22
C THR A 146 -5.72 11.39 6.79
N TYR A 147 -4.71 11.78 7.55
CA TYR A 147 -4.00 13.04 7.33
C TYR A 147 -2.51 12.78 7.12
N HIS A 148 -1.86 13.71 6.44
CA HIS A 148 -0.43 13.69 6.23
C HIS A 148 0.09 15.13 6.27
N PHE A 149 1.13 15.34 7.05
CA PHE A 149 1.82 16.63 7.17
C PHE A 149 3.27 16.47 6.71
N SER A 150 3.81 17.49 6.08
CA SER A 150 5.23 17.49 5.73
C SER A 150 5.87 18.85 5.86
N SER A 151 7.16 18.84 6.12
CA SER A 151 8.01 20.03 6.08
C SER A 151 9.20 19.76 5.16
N ASN A 152 9.65 20.77 4.47
CA ASN A 152 10.80 20.70 3.59
C ASN A 152 11.68 21.95 3.79
N LEU A 153 12.93 21.71 4.13
CA LEU A 153 13.98 22.72 4.20
C LEU A 153 14.95 22.49 3.03
N SER A 154 15.10 23.49 2.15
CA SER A 154 15.96 23.43 0.97
C SER A 154 17.01 24.53 1.03
N ILE A 155 18.22 24.17 1.38
CA ILE A 155 19.35 25.08 1.62
C ILE A 155 20.22 25.12 0.36
N PRO A 156 20.29 26.25 -0.35
CA PRO A 156 21.25 26.40 -1.43
C PRO A 156 22.67 26.43 -0.88
N LEU A 157 23.54 25.64 -1.48
CA LEU A 157 24.97 25.56 -1.18
C LEU A 157 25.77 26.16 -2.32
N LYS A 158 27.09 26.21 -2.21
CA LYS A 158 27.99 26.60 -3.28
C LYS A 158 27.90 25.61 -4.47
N ASN A 159 28.33 26.04 -5.66
CA ASN A 159 28.41 25.22 -6.89
C ASN A 159 27.07 24.65 -7.37
N ASP A 160 25.97 25.40 -7.23
CA ASP A 160 24.60 25.00 -7.63
C ASP A 160 24.07 23.76 -6.93
N LEU A 161 24.63 23.45 -5.76
CA LEU A 161 24.15 22.38 -4.92
C LEU A 161 22.99 22.87 -4.04
N THR A 162 22.04 21.98 -3.79
CA THR A 162 20.95 22.21 -2.85
C THR A 162 20.83 21.02 -1.90
N LEU A 163 20.88 21.30 -0.61
CA LEU A 163 20.60 20.33 0.43
C LEU A 163 19.11 20.37 0.76
N ASN A 164 18.44 19.22 0.67
CA ASN A 164 17.03 19.06 1.00
C ASN A 164 16.86 18.19 2.23
N LEU A 165 16.16 18.69 3.24
CA LEU A 165 15.73 17.97 4.42
C LEU A 165 14.22 17.93 4.42
N VAL A 166 13.65 16.72 4.46
CA VAL A 166 12.20 16.51 4.45
C VAL A 166 11.80 15.66 5.64
N TYR A 167 10.81 16.14 6.36
CA TYR A 167 10.11 15.35 7.38
C TYR A 167 8.65 15.20 6.97
N SER A 168 8.15 13.98 7.01
CA SER A 168 6.74 13.69 6.75
C SER A 168 6.16 12.88 7.91
N PHE A 169 4.97 13.28 8.32
CA PHE A 169 4.27 12.73 9.48
C PHE A 169 2.85 12.33 9.10
N TYR A 170 2.50 11.09 9.40
CA TYR A 170 1.17 10.52 9.26
C TYR A 170 0.68 10.19 10.67
N PRO A 171 -0.27 10.95 11.23
CA PRO A 171 -0.87 10.64 12.52
C PRO A 171 -1.50 9.25 12.51
N GLU A 172 -1.61 8.65 13.66
CA GLU A 172 -2.51 7.52 13.84
C GLU A 172 -3.96 7.96 13.66
N GLY A 173 -4.83 7.02 13.32
CA GLY A 173 -6.25 7.26 13.12
C GLY A 173 -6.97 5.94 12.90
N ASP A 174 -8.27 6.04 12.67
CA ASP A 174 -9.11 4.87 12.42
C ASP A 174 -9.89 5.05 11.12
N LEU A 175 -10.03 3.96 10.37
CA LEU A 175 -11.01 3.82 9.31
C LEU A 175 -12.22 3.05 9.85
N ASN A 176 -13.42 3.41 9.41
CA ASN A 176 -14.63 2.65 9.71
C ASN A 176 -14.63 1.39 8.82
N SER A 177 -15.04 0.28 9.38
CA SER A 177 -15.26 -0.97 8.67
C SER A 177 -16.65 -1.48 8.96
N PHE A 178 -17.49 -1.57 7.93
CA PHE A 178 -18.79 -2.21 7.98
C PHE A 178 -18.64 -3.63 7.43
N ASN A 179 -18.99 -4.63 8.24
CA ASN A 179 -18.71 -6.02 7.96
C ASN A 179 -19.99 -6.83 7.81
N ILE A 180 -19.99 -7.75 6.87
CA ILE A 180 -21.04 -8.72 6.63
C ILE A 180 -20.38 -10.10 6.51
N GLU A 181 -21.02 -11.12 7.05
CA GLU A 181 -20.62 -12.51 6.88
C GLU A 181 -21.84 -13.39 6.62
N SER A 182 -21.75 -14.22 5.60
CA SER A 182 -22.79 -15.19 5.24
C SER A 182 -22.19 -16.58 5.09
N LEU A 183 -22.87 -17.58 5.61
CA LEU A 183 -22.50 -18.99 5.54
C LEU A 183 -23.40 -19.71 4.56
N TYR A 184 -22.82 -20.54 3.71
CA TYR A 184 -23.50 -21.39 2.73
C TYR A 184 -23.08 -22.83 2.94
N THR A 185 -23.98 -23.76 2.66
CA THR A 185 -23.64 -25.17 2.51
C THR A 185 -23.57 -25.53 1.01
N SER A 186 -22.54 -26.27 0.61
CA SER A 186 -22.39 -26.71 -0.77
C SER A 186 -22.14 -28.23 -0.80
N ASN A 187 -22.77 -28.88 -1.80
CA ASN A 187 -22.51 -30.30 -2.03
C ASN A 187 -21.11 -30.48 -2.68
N THR A 188 -20.35 -31.43 -2.16
CA THR A 188 -18.96 -31.67 -2.55
C THR A 188 -18.75 -32.18 -3.98
N SER A 189 -19.81 -32.61 -4.65
CA SER A 189 -19.71 -33.18 -6.01
C SER A 189 -19.61 -32.12 -7.13
N SER A 190 -19.88 -30.85 -6.86
CA SER A 190 -19.64 -29.76 -7.82
C SER A 190 -19.45 -28.43 -7.09
N ILE A 191 -18.21 -27.96 -7.06
CA ILE A 191 -17.85 -26.63 -6.53
C ILE A 191 -18.20 -25.58 -7.60
N THR A 192 -19.48 -25.39 -7.87
CA THR A 192 -19.98 -24.29 -8.69
C THR A 192 -20.91 -23.44 -7.84
N LEU A 193 -20.82 -22.13 -7.99
CA LEU A 193 -21.69 -21.15 -7.32
C LEU A 193 -23.21 -21.44 -7.50
N GLU A 194 -23.57 -22.22 -8.52
CA GLU A 194 -24.95 -22.61 -8.83
C GLU A 194 -25.51 -23.71 -7.91
N SER A 195 -24.68 -24.37 -7.11
CA SER A 195 -25.07 -25.46 -6.20
C SER A 195 -25.04 -25.06 -4.72
N LEU A 196 -25.04 -23.76 -4.43
CA LEU A 196 -25.10 -23.26 -3.05
C LEU A 196 -26.50 -23.55 -2.49
N GLY A 197 -26.52 -24.23 -1.34
CA GLY A 197 -27.73 -24.44 -0.55
C GLY A 197 -28.20 -23.16 0.15
N ASP A 198 -29.05 -23.29 1.12
CA ASP A 198 -29.53 -22.18 1.91
C ASP A 198 -28.36 -21.40 2.52
N PHE A 199 -28.44 -20.07 2.49
CA PHE A 199 -27.47 -19.20 3.15
C PHE A 199 -28.01 -18.74 4.50
N VAL A 200 -27.12 -18.49 5.42
CA VAL A 200 -27.43 -17.94 6.73
C VAL A 200 -26.52 -16.74 6.96
N ASP A 201 -27.12 -15.59 7.16
CA ASP A 201 -26.38 -14.40 7.58
C ASP A 201 -25.97 -14.53 9.05
N VAL A 202 -24.70 -14.29 9.32
CA VAL A 202 -24.14 -14.32 10.67
C VAL A 202 -24.53 -13.02 11.38
N ASP A 203 -25.14 -13.12 12.55
CA ASP A 203 -25.44 -11.94 13.37
C ASP A 203 -24.14 -11.35 13.96
N LEU A 204 -23.50 -10.50 13.17
CA LEU A 204 -22.30 -9.76 13.56
C LEU A 204 -22.62 -8.64 14.55
N ASN A 205 -23.86 -8.13 14.54
CA ASN A 205 -24.26 -7.03 15.41
C ASN A 205 -24.24 -7.45 16.88
N SER A 206 -24.82 -8.60 17.22
CA SER A 206 -24.81 -9.14 18.58
C SER A 206 -23.39 -9.39 19.12
N ARG A 207 -22.44 -9.62 18.22
CA ARG A 207 -21.01 -9.86 18.51
C ARG A 207 -20.18 -8.57 18.52
N GLY A 208 -20.77 -7.41 18.18
CA GLY A 208 -20.06 -6.14 18.06
C GLY A 208 -19.06 -6.10 16.88
N LEU A 209 -19.25 -6.95 15.86
CA LEU A 209 -18.34 -7.10 14.71
C LEU A 209 -18.88 -6.49 13.42
N GLU A 210 -20.16 -6.09 13.36
CA GLU A 210 -20.75 -5.46 12.18
C GLU A 210 -20.09 -4.11 11.87
N ASN A 211 -19.91 -3.27 12.88
CA ASN A 211 -19.29 -1.96 12.77
C ASN A 211 -18.02 -1.92 13.63
N THR A 212 -16.87 -2.01 12.98
CA THR A 212 -15.57 -2.01 13.65
C THR A 212 -14.70 -0.84 13.22
N LYS A 213 -13.59 -0.65 13.91
CA LYS A 213 -12.53 0.31 13.55
C LYS A 213 -11.31 -0.45 13.05
N LEU A 214 -10.76 0.01 11.93
CA LEU A 214 -9.49 -0.47 11.42
C LEU A 214 -8.42 0.59 11.74
N PRO A 215 -7.51 0.33 12.68
CA PRO A 215 -6.51 1.30 13.06
C PRO A 215 -5.51 1.56 11.93
N VAL A 216 -5.16 2.82 11.74
CA VAL A 216 -4.11 3.26 10.81
C VAL A 216 -2.89 3.67 11.63
N PRO A 217 -1.80 2.90 11.59
CA PRO A 217 -0.64 3.17 12.41
C PRO A 217 0.04 4.50 12.08
N LYS A 218 0.55 5.17 13.12
CA LYS A 218 1.41 6.34 13.01
C LYS A 218 2.66 6.02 12.19
N LYS A 219 3.03 6.96 11.28
CA LYS A 219 4.22 6.81 10.44
C LYS A 219 4.99 8.12 10.35
N SER A 220 6.32 8.02 10.46
CA SER A 220 7.25 9.14 10.30
C SER A 220 8.29 8.81 9.23
N ILE A 221 8.59 9.78 8.37
CA ILE A 221 9.58 9.65 7.30
C ILE A 221 10.56 10.81 7.42
N TYR A 222 11.84 10.49 7.45
CA TYR A 222 12.96 11.43 7.47
C TYR A 222 13.73 11.25 6.17
N SER A 223 13.95 12.32 5.43
CA SER A 223 14.68 12.26 4.17
C SER A 223 15.73 13.35 4.10
N LEU A 224 16.90 12.98 3.60
CA LEU A 224 18.03 13.85 3.32
C LEU A 224 18.38 13.69 1.86
N GLY A 225 18.57 14.78 1.13
CA GLY A 225 18.93 14.73 -0.28
C GLY A 225 19.87 15.86 -0.68
N LEU A 226 20.83 15.54 -1.53
CA LEU A 226 21.74 16.50 -2.14
C LEU A 226 21.48 16.49 -3.65
N GLU A 227 21.23 17.68 -4.21
CA GLU A 227 20.90 17.87 -5.61
C GLU A 227 21.82 18.88 -6.26
N LYS A 228 22.30 18.58 -7.47
CA LYS A 228 22.79 19.54 -8.43
C LYS A 228 21.77 19.69 -9.55
N LYS A 229 21.17 20.88 -9.62
CA LYS A 229 20.07 21.15 -10.55
C LYS A 229 20.43 20.69 -11.98
N ASN A 230 19.49 20.01 -12.65
CA ASN A 230 19.61 19.49 -14.01
C ASN A 230 20.80 18.53 -14.25
N SER A 231 21.42 17.99 -13.21
CA SER A 231 22.57 17.10 -13.33
C SER A 231 22.36 15.80 -12.54
N TRP A 232 22.32 15.86 -11.23
CA TRP A 232 22.19 14.66 -10.41
C TRP A 232 21.51 14.95 -9.06
N PHE A 233 21.00 13.90 -8.45
CA PHE A 233 20.44 13.88 -7.10
C PHE A 233 20.84 12.57 -6.42
N VAL A 234 21.17 12.64 -5.14
CA VAL A 234 21.30 11.49 -4.25
C VAL A 234 20.53 11.77 -2.97
N GLY A 235 19.85 10.77 -2.46
CA GLY A 235 19.05 10.91 -1.25
C GLY A 235 19.00 9.65 -0.43
N LEU A 236 18.83 9.86 0.88
CA LEU A 236 18.63 8.85 1.91
C LEU A 236 17.25 9.07 2.53
N GLN A 237 16.56 7.99 2.86
CA GLN A 237 15.29 8.04 3.54
C GLN A 237 15.21 6.94 4.60
N TYR A 238 14.75 7.33 5.78
CA TYR A 238 14.38 6.43 6.85
C TYR A 238 12.89 6.58 7.14
N GLU A 239 12.16 5.47 7.17
CA GLU A 239 10.75 5.41 7.53
C GLU A 239 10.56 4.54 8.76
N SER A 240 9.76 5.02 9.71
CA SER A 240 9.33 4.29 10.90
C SER A 240 7.80 4.28 10.97
N LYS A 241 7.23 3.12 11.20
CA LYS A 241 5.79 2.91 11.31
C LYS A 241 5.50 2.08 12.58
N LEU A 242 4.73 2.64 13.49
CA LEU A 242 4.34 2.00 14.75
C LEU A 242 3.11 1.12 14.52
N SER A 243 3.34 -0.16 14.24
CA SER A 243 2.29 -1.13 13.88
C SER A 243 2.11 -2.25 14.90
N SER A 244 2.84 -2.25 15.99
CA SER A 244 2.77 -3.29 17.03
C SER A 244 1.40 -3.37 17.72
N SER A 245 0.64 -2.26 17.75
CA SER A 245 -0.71 -2.18 18.28
C SER A 245 -1.81 -2.37 17.23
N PHE A 246 -1.45 -2.72 15.99
CA PHE A 246 -2.44 -2.96 14.96
C PHE A 246 -3.20 -4.26 15.24
N GLU A 247 -4.53 -4.19 15.18
CA GLU A 247 -5.42 -5.33 15.29
C GLU A 247 -6.59 -5.15 14.32
N ASN A 248 -6.94 -6.22 13.61
CA ASN A 248 -8.19 -6.28 12.86
C ASN A 248 -9.15 -7.21 13.62
N VAL A 249 -10.07 -6.61 14.38
CA VAL A 249 -10.99 -7.34 15.26
C VAL A 249 -11.91 -8.27 14.48
N PHE A 250 -12.32 -7.89 13.27
CA PHE A 250 -13.18 -8.71 12.42
C PHE A 250 -12.42 -9.90 11.81
N LEU A 251 -11.21 -9.66 11.30
CA LEU A 251 -10.37 -10.68 10.70
C LEU A 251 -9.28 -11.10 11.68
N ASN A 252 -9.66 -11.82 12.72
CA ASN A 252 -8.70 -12.38 13.67
C ASN A 252 -8.01 -13.61 13.03
N ILE A 253 -6.91 -13.37 12.33
CA ILE A 253 -6.14 -14.43 11.66
C ILE A 253 -5.18 -15.04 12.69
N LYS A 254 -5.37 -16.32 12.99
CA LYS A 254 -4.46 -17.09 13.86
C LYS A 254 -3.05 -17.11 13.28
N ASN A 255 -2.04 -17.05 14.15
CA ASN A 255 -0.61 -17.10 13.80
C ASN A 255 -0.10 -15.89 12.99
N VAL A 256 -0.82 -14.78 13.04
CA VAL A 256 -0.36 -13.49 12.49
C VAL A 256 -0.27 -12.48 13.62
N ASP A 257 0.94 -11.97 13.82
CA ASP A 257 1.23 -10.90 14.77
C ASP A 257 1.75 -9.67 14.05
N TYR A 258 1.70 -8.54 14.72
CA TYR A 258 2.18 -7.28 14.17
C TYR A 258 3.32 -6.71 15.03
N ARG A 259 4.28 -6.09 14.35
CA ARG A 259 5.41 -5.40 14.97
C ARG A 259 5.60 -4.04 14.34
N ASP A 260 6.37 -3.20 15.00
CA ASP A 260 6.84 -1.95 14.40
C ASP A 260 7.72 -2.25 13.18
N SER A 261 7.50 -1.49 12.13
CA SER A 261 8.24 -1.62 10.88
C SER A 261 9.15 -0.43 10.66
N ASN A 262 10.27 -0.69 10.03
CA ASN A 262 11.16 0.37 9.56
C ASN A 262 11.70 0.05 8.17
N SER A 263 12.03 1.08 7.43
CA SER A 263 12.74 0.91 6.16
C SER A 263 13.82 1.97 5.98
N PHE A 264 14.88 1.55 5.34
CA PHE A 264 15.96 2.42 4.90
C PHE A 264 16.07 2.36 3.38
N SER A 265 16.17 3.52 2.75
CA SER A 265 16.28 3.64 1.31
C SER A 265 17.40 4.60 0.93
N ILE A 266 18.13 4.25 -0.11
CA ILE A 266 19.05 5.14 -0.81
C ILE A 266 18.68 5.16 -2.27
N GLY A 267 18.72 6.33 -2.90
CA GLY A 267 18.42 6.43 -4.31
C GLY A 267 18.80 7.78 -4.88
N GLY A 268 18.71 7.87 -6.20
CA GLY A 268 19.06 9.09 -6.88
C GLY A 268 18.83 9.01 -8.38
N TYR A 269 19.32 10.05 -9.05
CA TYR A 269 19.34 10.09 -10.50
C TYR A 269 20.55 10.85 -11.02
N ILE A 270 20.89 10.57 -12.29
CA ILE A 270 21.88 11.32 -13.06
C ILE A 270 21.29 11.68 -14.42
N ILE A 271 21.59 12.91 -14.89
CA ILE A 271 21.33 13.38 -16.24
C ILE A 271 22.70 13.74 -16.83
N PRO A 272 23.25 12.98 -17.78
CA PRO A 272 24.60 13.21 -18.29
C PRO A 272 24.81 14.62 -18.85
N ASP A 273 23.87 15.11 -19.64
CA ASP A 273 23.89 16.47 -20.21
C ASP A 273 22.46 16.88 -20.57
N SER A 274 21.82 17.66 -19.69
CA SER A 274 20.46 18.13 -19.89
C SER A 274 20.28 19.13 -21.05
N SER A 275 21.38 19.70 -21.53
CA SER A 275 21.42 20.70 -22.62
C SER A 275 21.83 20.11 -23.98
N SER A 276 22.12 18.82 -24.07
CA SER A 276 22.58 18.18 -25.30
C SER A 276 21.55 18.26 -26.42
N PHE A 277 21.91 18.90 -27.53
CA PHE A 277 21.12 18.90 -28.78
C PHE A 277 21.43 17.73 -29.69
N VAL A 278 22.60 17.09 -29.54
CA VAL A 278 23.10 16.05 -30.42
C VAL A 278 22.66 14.65 -30.02
N SER A 279 22.52 14.40 -28.71
CA SER A 279 22.22 13.05 -28.20
C SER A 279 21.05 13.06 -27.24
N TYR A 280 19.97 12.41 -27.64
CA TYR A 280 18.79 12.21 -26.80
C TYR A 280 19.13 11.49 -25.49
N TRP A 281 19.97 10.44 -25.55
CA TRP A 281 20.37 9.64 -24.38
C TRP A 281 21.06 10.46 -23.29
N LYS A 282 21.74 11.54 -23.62
CA LYS A 282 22.38 12.42 -22.64
C LYS A 282 21.37 13.22 -21.82
N ARG A 283 20.16 13.44 -22.34
CA ARG A 283 19.07 14.17 -21.65
C ARG A 283 18.19 13.29 -20.77
N ILE A 284 18.32 11.97 -20.93
CA ILE A 284 17.56 11.02 -20.13
C ILE A 284 18.00 11.10 -18.68
N LYS A 285 16.99 11.07 -17.79
CA LYS A 285 17.19 10.94 -16.35
C LYS A 285 17.25 9.46 -15.98
N TYR A 286 18.45 8.96 -15.70
CA TYR A 286 18.70 7.61 -15.21
C TYR A 286 18.48 7.56 -13.70
N ARG A 287 17.57 6.75 -13.23
CA ARG A 287 17.20 6.64 -11.81
C ARG A 287 17.61 5.29 -11.26
N PHE A 288 18.03 5.28 -10.00
CA PHE A 288 18.34 4.08 -9.24
C PHE A 288 17.86 4.21 -7.81
N GLY A 289 17.60 3.08 -7.17
CA GLY A 289 17.21 3.05 -5.77
C GLY A 289 17.31 1.66 -5.17
N ILE A 290 17.69 1.62 -3.91
CA ILE A 290 17.74 0.41 -3.09
C ILE A 290 16.90 0.67 -1.85
N LYS A 291 16.07 -0.29 -1.46
CA LYS A 291 15.27 -0.24 -0.23
C LYS A 291 15.40 -1.54 0.53
N ASN A 292 15.66 -1.46 1.80
CA ASN A 292 15.55 -2.57 2.76
C ASN A 292 14.44 -2.24 3.76
N GLU A 293 13.50 -3.17 3.96
CA GLU A 293 12.31 -2.95 4.79
C GLU A 293 12.05 -4.16 5.68
N LYS A 294 11.91 -3.90 6.97
CA LYS A 294 11.33 -4.84 7.92
C LYS A 294 9.81 -4.62 7.90
N LYS A 295 9.06 -5.60 7.39
CA LYS A 295 7.60 -5.52 7.33
C LYS A 295 6.98 -5.56 8.73
N SER A 296 5.79 -4.97 8.84
CA SER A 296 5.04 -4.95 10.10
C SER A 296 4.37 -6.28 10.46
N ILE A 297 4.38 -7.26 9.58
CA ILE A 297 3.71 -8.55 9.77
C ILE A 297 4.70 -9.65 10.16
N ILE A 298 4.28 -10.49 11.09
CA ILE A 298 4.96 -11.72 11.53
C ILE A 298 3.98 -12.86 11.26
N VAL A 299 4.40 -13.91 10.58
CA VAL A 299 3.56 -15.07 10.26
C VAL A 299 4.23 -16.32 10.83
N ASN A 300 3.51 -17.08 11.64
CA ASN A 300 4.05 -18.27 12.34
C ASN A 300 5.38 -17.98 13.09
N ASN A 301 5.44 -16.85 13.80
CA ASN A 301 6.62 -16.32 14.50
C ASN A 301 7.81 -15.98 13.57
N LEU A 302 7.62 -15.99 12.24
CA LEU A 302 8.66 -15.63 11.27
C LEU A 302 8.46 -14.18 10.79
N PRO A 303 9.43 -13.31 11.02
CA PRO A 303 9.36 -11.93 10.57
C PRO A 303 9.61 -11.81 9.06
N ILE A 304 8.78 -11.05 8.38
CA ILE A 304 8.93 -10.80 6.95
C ILE A 304 9.81 -9.59 6.73
N ASN A 305 10.82 -9.74 5.87
CA ASN A 305 11.70 -8.66 5.42
C ASN A 305 11.66 -8.56 3.89
N GLN A 306 11.85 -7.38 3.37
CA GLN A 306 11.85 -7.12 1.93
C GLN A 306 13.09 -6.32 1.52
N PHE A 307 13.76 -6.80 0.48
CA PHE A 307 14.80 -6.04 -0.22
C PHE A 307 14.29 -5.68 -1.62
N SER A 308 14.56 -4.46 -2.06
CA SER A 308 14.11 -3.96 -3.37
C SER A 308 15.24 -3.22 -4.07
N LEU A 309 15.42 -3.51 -5.35
CA LEU A 309 16.27 -2.79 -6.27
C LEU A 309 15.37 -2.13 -7.34
N ASN A 310 15.57 -0.86 -7.59
CA ASN A 310 14.77 -0.09 -8.53
C ASN A 310 15.67 0.59 -9.56
N LEU A 311 15.30 0.48 -10.81
CA LEU A 311 15.89 1.18 -11.93
C LEU A 311 14.79 1.91 -12.71
N GLY A 312 15.10 3.06 -13.30
CA GLY A 312 14.11 3.82 -14.03
C GLY A 312 14.73 4.80 -15.01
N LEU A 313 13.95 5.11 -16.04
CA LEU A 313 14.29 6.12 -17.04
C LEU A 313 13.23 7.23 -16.98
N GLY A 314 13.66 8.47 -17.08
CA GLY A 314 12.82 9.65 -17.21
C GLY A 314 13.16 10.35 -18.52
N LEU A 315 12.17 10.46 -19.40
CA LEU A 315 12.27 11.06 -20.73
C LEU A 315 11.91 12.53 -20.67
#